data_88e6a9a9dd79063fc3548bda053e6bab
#
_entry.id   88e6a9a9dd79063fc3548bda053e6bab
#
_cell.length_a   1.000
_cell.length_b   1.000
_cell.length_c   1.000
_cell.angle_alpha   90.00
_cell.angle_beta   90.00
_cell.angle_gamma   90.00
#
_symmetry.space_group_name_H-M   'P 1'
#
loop_
_entity.id
_entity.type
_entity.pdbx_description
1 polymer ?
#
loop_
_entity_poly.entity_id
_entity_poly.type
_entity_poly.pdbx_seq_one_letter_code
_entity_poly.pdbx_strand_id
1 'polypeptide(L)'
;MIAAPVVEIAVLILGLVILVIEAFVPQLDKRMVGLFGVIGLVSILLITFRLAPATNVSSAGFWSFYAADTLSIFFKRFMLITTAFVLIMMIDYAPVVRASLAGPTSQLGLGEFFTLPIFTCAGLMYLVSAIDLVMIFVSLELVTISFYVLISVARRNPITLEAGVKYLVLSAMSTGFIVYGITWVFGVTGQTNLAKITTALSASGTDHTAALFGILLVLVGLGFKIAAVPFQIWVPDVYQGAPTPVTAFLSVGSKAAGFVVLLRVLEPFLTQPNVGRLLILVAALTLIYGNLAALPQSNFKRLLGYSSIAHAGYLLIGVACLDGPAVTFYLVAYLLMTLLSFAVLVIVSQQTGDRIDDFDGLAQRSPFLAFAMLISMASLAGVPLTAGFFGKFLIFMAAVAQHQTVLIVTGAIGVACGFYYYLKIVRAMYWQPATNDARIPISGLSRLAMLLLILGIIWLGVYPRPILNALQPKNGPVMLTTTAKPLNR
;
A
#
# COMPACT_ATOMS: atom_id res chain seq x y z
N MET A 1 -28.24 -8.60 -1.22
CA MET A 1 -27.24 -8.03 -0.29
C MET A 1 -26.26 -9.13 0.06
N ILE A 2 -24.97 -8.96 -0.26
CA ILE A 2 -23.96 -9.98 0.01
C ILE A 2 -23.32 -9.59 1.35
N ALA A 3 -23.79 -10.20 2.43
CA ALA A 3 -23.23 -10.00 3.77
C ALA A 3 -21.99 -10.89 4.03
N ALA A 4 -21.65 -11.77 3.10
CA ALA A 4 -20.55 -12.72 3.20
C ALA A 4 -19.35 -12.28 2.37
N PRO A 5 -18.12 -12.74 2.68
CA PRO A 5 -16.89 -12.41 1.94
C PRO A 5 -16.79 -13.16 0.60
N VAL A 6 -17.82 -13.03 -0.24
CA VAL A 6 -17.91 -13.77 -1.52
C VAL A 6 -16.80 -13.39 -2.48
N VAL A 7 -16.38 -12.11 -2.49
CA VAL A 7 -15.33 -11.62 -3.39
C VAL A 7 -13.97 -12.17 -2.97
N GLU A 8 -13.69 -12.19 -1.68
CA GLU A 8 -12.47 -12.75 -1.10
C GLU A 8 -12.38 -14.26 -1.35
N ILE A 9 -13.50 -14.96 -1.14
CA ILE A 9 -13.59 -16.41 -1.42
C ILE A 9 -13.36 -16.66 -2.91
N ALA A 10 -13.92 -15.84 -3.81
CA ALA A 10 -13.69 -15.98 -5.25
C ALA A 10 -12.19 -15.80 -5.61
N VAL A 11 -11.50 -14.85 -4.97
CA VAL A 11 -10.05 -14.67 -5.15
C VAL A 11 -9.25 -15.86 -4.60
N LEU A 12 -9.64 -16.39 -3.43
CA LEU A 12 -9.01 -17.60 -2.88
C LEU A 12 -9.22 -18.82 -3.81
N ILE A 13 -10.43 -19.02 -4.33
CA ILE A 13 -10.73 -20.07 -5.30
C ILE A 13 -9.89 -19.91 -6.56
N LEU A 14 -9.75 -18.67 -7.08
CA LEU A 14 -8.89 -18.38 -8.24
C LEU A 14 -7.44 -18.81 -7.95
N GLY A 15 -6.90 -18.44 -6.80
CA GLY A 15 -5.55 -18.83 -6.38
C GLY A 15 -5.38 -20.35 -6.28
N LEU A 16 -6.37 -21.05 -5.68
CA LEU A 16 -6.36 -22.52 -5.57
C LEU A 16 -6.46 -23.19 -6.94
N VAL A 17 -7.33 -22.71 -7.83
CA VAL A 17 -7.47 -23.26 -9.19
C VAL A 17 -6.15 -23.13 -9.95
N ILE A 18 -5.50 -21.96 -9.88
CA ILE A 18 -4.20 -21.73 -10.52
C ILE A 18 -3.14 -22.65 -9.93
N LEU A 19 -3.09 -22.82 -8.61
CA LEU A 19 -2.16 -23.72 -7.93
C LEU A 19 -2.35 -25.17 -8.38
N VAL A 20 -3.60 -25.62 -8.48
CA VAL A 20 -3.95 -26.99 -8.95
C VAL A 20 -3.54 -27.17 -10.41
N ILE A 21 -3.88 -26.21 -11.28
CA ILE A 21 -3.45 -26.26 -12.70
C ILE A 21 -1.93 -26.37 -12.81
N GLU A 22 -1.20 -25.60 -12.02
CA GLU A 22 0.25 -25.64 -12.01
C GLU A 22 0.82 -27.00 -11.56
N ALA A 23 0.23 -27.59 -10.52
CA ALA A 23 0.66 -28.86 -9.98
C ALA A 23 0.44 -30.03 -10.98
N PHE A 24 -0.70 -30.01 -11.70
CA PHE A 24 -1.07 -31.09 -12.63
C PHE A 24 -0.57 -30.87 -14.06
N VAL A 25 -0.21 -29.65 -14.45
CA VAL A 25 0.28 -29.30 -15.79
C VAL A 25 1.66 -28.60 -15.68
N PRO A 26 2.71 -29.30 -15.25
CA PRO A 26 4.01 -28.69 -14.99
C PRO A 26 4.69 -28.13 -16.24
N GLN A 27 4.30 -28.58 -17.43
CA GLN A 27 4.82 -28.13 -18.72
C GLN A 27 4.22 -26.78 -19.19
N LEU A 28 3.18 -26.26 -18.50
CA LEU A 28 2.55 -24.99 -18.86
C LEU A 28 3.58 -23.85 -18.74
N ASP A 29 3.62 -22.98 -19.76
CA ASP A 29 4.43 -21.76 -19.66
C ASP A 29 3.96 -20.94 -18.44
N LYS A 30 4.87 -20.72 -17.51
CA LYS A 30 4.57 -20.03 -16.24
C LYS A 30 4.07 -18.59 -16.44
N ARG A 31 4.37 -17.97 -17.60
CA ARG A 31 3.79 -16.66 -17.96
C ARG A 31 2.29 -16.74 -18.18
N MET A 32 1.79 -17.87 -18.71
CA MET A 32 0.35 -18.10 -18.88
C MET A 32 -0.36 -18.18 -17.51
N VAL A 33 0.31 -18.72 -16.50
CA VAL A 33 -0.20 -18.74 -15.11
C VAL A 33 -0.45 -17.31 -14.62
N GLY A 34 0.53 -16.42 -14.82
CA GLY A 34 0.37 -14.99 -14.50
C GLY A 34 -0.79 -14.33 -15.27
N LEU A 35 -0.92 -14.64 -16.56
CA LEU A 35 -2.00 -14.09 -17.42
C LEU A 35 -3.38 -14.59 -16.97
N PHE A 36 -3.54 -15.86 -16.62
CA PHE A 36 -4.78 -16.41 -16.05
C PHE A 36 -5.13 -15.69 -14.74
N GLY A 37 -4.14 -15.42 -13.89
CA GLY A 37 -4.31 -14.62 -12.68
C GLY A 37 -4.84 -13.23 -12.98
N VAL A 38 -4.26 -12.51 -13.95
CA VAL A 38 -4.71 -11.17 -14.37
C VAL A 38 -6.15 -11.21 -14.88
N ILE A 39 -6.47 -12.14 -15.79
CA ILE A 39 -7.83 -12.29 -16.36
C ILE A 39 -8.85 -12.60 -15.26
N GLY A 40 -8.51 -13.54 -14.34
CA GLY A 40 -9.37 -13.89 -13.21
C GLY A 40 -9.64 -12.70 -12.29
N LEU A 41 -8.59 -11.95 -11.89
CA LEU A 41 -8.73 -10.76 -11.04
C LEU A 41 -9.55 -9.65 -11.71
N VAL A 42 -9.33 -9.39 -13.01
CA VAL A 42 -10.13 -8.42 -13.78
C VAL A 42 -11.58 -8.86 -13.88
N SER A 43 -11.86 -10.15 -14.09
CA SER A 43 -13.23 -10.69 -14.11
C SER A 43 -13.93 -10.50 -12.75
N ILE A 44 -13.24 -10.80 -11.66
CA ILE A 44 -13.76 -10.57 -10.30
C ILE A 44 -13.98 -9.06 -10.06
N LEU A 45 -13.04 -8.21 -10.48
CA LEU A 45 -13.18 -6.75 -10.40
C LEU A 45 -14.46 -6.25 -11.09
N LEU A 46 -14.73 -6.72 -12.31
CA LEU A 46 -15.94 -6.34 -13.06
C LEU A 46 -17.22 -6.77 -12.33
N ILE A 47 -17.22 -7.94 -11.70
CA ILE A 47 -18.34 -8.43 -10.87
C ILE A 47 -18.57 -7.50 -9.66
N THR A 48 -17.50 -6.96 -9.05
CA THR A 48 -17.65 -6.06 -7.89
C THR A 48 -18.44 -4.79 -8.18
N PHE A 49 -18.51 -4.33 -9.43
CA PHE A 49 -19.30 -3.13 -9.79
C PHE A 49 -20.82 -3.39 -9.73
N ARG A 50 -21.25 -4.65 -9.72
CA ARG A 50 -22.65 -5.04 -9.51
C ARG A 50 -23.01 -5.20 -8.03
N LEU A 51 -22.04 -5.13 -7.12
CA LEU A 51 -22.25 -5.25 -5.69
C LEU A 51 -22.62 -3.89 -5.10
N ALA A 52 -23.71 -3.87 -4.33
CA ALA A 52 -24.08 -2.70 -3.53
C ALA A 52 -23.53 -2.85 -2.10
N PRO A 53 -23.06 -1.76 -1.47
CA PRO A 53 -22.69 -1.76 -0.06
C PRO A 53 -23.88 -2.21 0.80
N ALA A 54 -23.59 -2.98 1.85
CA ALA A 54 -24.60 -3.30 2.85
C ALA A 54 -24.90 -2.05 3.69
N THR A 55 -26.16 -1.61 3.71
CA THR A 55 -26.60 -0.44 4.48
C THR A 55 -26.71 -0.71 5.98
N ASN A 56 -26.90 -1.98 6.36
CA ASN A 56 -26.94 -2.44 7.73
C ASN A 56 -25.88 -3.53 7.91
N VAL A 57 -24.83 -3.20 8.64
CA VAL A 57 -23.90 -4.19 9.18
C VAL A 57 -24.66 -4.89 10.31
N SER A 58 -25.49 -5.89 9.96
CA SER A 58 -26.11 -6.75 10.94
C SER A 58 -25.00 -7.50 11.65
N SER A 59 -24.68 -7.07 12.86
CA SER A 59 -23.68 -7.66 13.75
C SER A 59 -24.13 -9.03 14.32
N ALA A 60 -25.22 -9.58 13.82
CA ALA A 60 -25.75 -10.86 14.24
C ALA A 60 -25.32 -11.96 13.25
N GLY A 61 -24.59 -12.95 13.75
CA GLY A 61 -24.24 -14.15 13.00
C GLY A 61 -22.74 -14.39 12.87
N PHE A 62 -22.38 -15.44 12.14
CA PHE A 62 -21.00 -15.91 11.95
C PHE A 62 -20.06 -14.85 11.34
N TRP A 63 -20.59 -13.89 10.54
CA TRP A 63 -19.80 -12.86 9.87
C TRP A 63 -19.72 -11.51 10.65
N SER A 64 -19.97 -11.51 11.97
CA SER A 64 -19.96 -10.31 12.82
C SER A 64 -18.62 -9.59 12.88
N PHE A 65 -17.53 -10.23 12.45
CA PHE A 65 -16.17 -9.68 12.36
C PHE A 65 -15.87 -8.95 11.03
N TYR A 66 -16.83 -8.94 10.08
CA TYR A 66 -16.65 -8.52 8.71
C TYR A 66 -17.64 -7.42 8.32
N ALA A 67 -17.17 -6.36 7.65
CA ALA A 67 -17.98 -5.29 7.10
C ALA A 67 -17.93 -5.26 5.58
N ALA A 68 -19.10 -5.16 4.93
CA ALA A 68 -19.24 -4.92 3.49
C ALA A 68 -19.72 -3.49 3.21
N ASP A 69 -19.11 -2.50 3.87
CA ASP A 69 -19.42 -1.09 3.74
C ASP A 69 -18.82 -0.47 2.45
N THR A 70 -19.11 0.80 2.21
CA THR A 70 -18.61 1.54 1.04
C THR A 70 -17.07 1.55 0.99
N LEU A 71 -16.41 1.71 2.15
CA LEU A 71 -14.96 1.72 2.26
C LEU A 71 -14.37 0.36 1.87
N SER A 72 -14.90 -0.74 2.43
CA SER A 72 -14.43 -2.09 2.13
C SER A 72 -14.54 -2.39 0.63
N ILE A 73 -15.71 -2.13 0.01
CA ILE A 73 -15.93 -2.40 -1.41
C ILE A 73 -14.98 -1.55 -2.28
N PHE A 74 -14.77 -0.29 -1.91
CA PHE A 74 -13.83 0.58 -2.60
C PHE A 74 -12.41 0.00 -2.55
N PHE A 75 -11.92 -0.34 -1.34
CA PHE A 75 -10.57 -0.88 -1.19
C PHE A 75 -10.40 -2.31 -1.71
N LYS A 76 -11.44 -3.14 -1.78
CA LYS A 76 -11.38 -4.42 -2.49
C LYS A 76 -11.08 -4.21 -3.98
N ARG A 77 -11.76 -3.27 -4.64
CA ARG A 77 -11.45 -2.89 -6.03
C ARG A 77 -10.02 -2.38 -6.16
N PHE A 78 -9.58 -1.56 -5.22
CA PHE A 78 -8.20 -1.08 -5.13
C PHE A 78 -7.20 -2.24 -5.05
N MET A 79 -7.45 -3.26 -4.20
CA MET A 79 -6.56 -4.42 -4.06
C MET A 79 -6.53 -5.28 -5.30
N LEU A 80 -7.68 -5.51 -5.95
CA LEU A 80 -7.78 -6.26 -7.21
C LEU A 80 -7.00 -5.56 -8.33
N ILE A 81 -7.14 -4.24 -8.47
CA ILE A 81 -6.40 -3.43 -9.45
C ILE A 81 -4.90 -3.50 -9.16
N THR A 82 -4.50 -3.26 -7.92
CA THR A 82 -3.08 -3.32 -7.51
C THR A 82 -2.47 -4.67 -7.86
N THR A 83 -3.13 -5.76 -7.49
CA THR A 83 -2.61 -7.12 -7.71
C THR A 83 -2.55 -7.46 -9.20
N ALA A 84 -3.53 -7.03 -10.00
CA ALA A 84 -3.50 -7.24 -11.45
C ALA A 84 -2.28 -6.54 -12.10
N PHE A 85 -2.01 -5.28 -11.75
CA PHE A 85 -0.81 -4.58 -12.23
C PHE A 85 0.49 -5.21 -11.75
N VAL A 86 0.53 -5.68 -10.50
CA VAL A 86 1.70 -6.41 -9.95
C VAL A 86 1.94 -7.70 -10.71
N LEU A 87 0.91 -8.49 -11.02
CA LEU A 87 1.04 -9.71 -11.83
C LEU A 87 1.58 -9.41 -13.24
N ILE A 88 1.15 -8.31 -13.88
CA ILE A 88 1.70 -7.88 -15.17
C ILE A 88 3.20 -7.59 -15.04
N MET A 89 3.62 -6.86 -14.00
CA MET A 89 5.04 -6.62 -13.73
C MET A 89 5.81 -7.91 -13.45
N MET A 90 5.18 -8.88 -12.77
CA MET A 90 5.78 -10.18 -12.49
C MET A 90 5.98 -11.02 -13.76
N ILE A 91 5.08 -10.91 -14.75
CA ILE A 91 5.24 -11.57 -16.04
C ILE A 91 6.52 -11.09 -16.74
N ASP A 92 6.77 -9.77 -16.76
CA ASP A 92 8.00 -9.23 -17.33
C ASP A 92 9.25 -9.58 -16.50
N TYR A 93 9.11 -9.67 -15.17
CA TYR A 93 10.23 -9.96 -14.26
C TYR A 93 10.55 -11.46 -14.10
N ALA A 94 9.69 -12.35 -14.60
CA ALA A 94 9.84 -13.80 -14.48
C ALA A 94 11.19 -14.34 -14.96
N PRO A 95 11.82 -13.83 -16.05
CA PRO A 95 13.14 -14.28 -16.48
C PRO A 95 14.23 -14.06 -15.41
N VAL A 96 14.17 -12.95 -14.68
CA VAL A 96 15.14 -12.61 -13.61
C VAL A 96 15.01 -13.59 -12.44
N VAL A 97 13.76 -13.87 -12.02
CA VAL A 97 13.51 -14.84 -10.95
C VAL A 97 13.94 -16.24 -11.40
N ARG A 98 13.64 -16.65 -12.63
CA ARG A 98 14.05 -17.94 -13.19
C ARG A 98 15.57 -18.11 -13.20
N ALA A 99 16.32 -17.09 -13.57
CA ALA A 99 17.77 -17.10 -13.53
C ALA A 99 18.33 -17.28 -12.11
N SER A 100 17.66 -16.69 -11.11
CA SER A 100 18.04 -16.83 -9.69
C SER A 100 17.66 -18.18 -9.07
N LEU A 101 16.76 -18.95 -9.71
CA LEU A 101 16.33 -20.28 -9.29
C LEU A 101 17.08 -21.40 -10.05
N ALA A 102 18.03 -21.07 -10.94
CA ALA A 102 18.70 -22.01 -11.84
C ALA A 102 19.19 -23.32 -11.16
N GLY A 103 18.78 -24.47 -11.72
CA GLY A 103 19.02 -25.83 -11.27
C GLY A 103 17.97 -26.78 -11.85
N PRO A 104 18.03 -28.10 -11.60
CA PRO A 104 17.03 -29.04 -12.11
C PRO A 104 15.59 -28.72 -11.65
N THR A 105 15.44 -27.94 -10.59
CA THR A 105 14.16 -27.50 -10.02
C THR A 105 13.77 -26.07 -10.44
N SER A 106 14.43 -25.49 -11.44
CA SER A 106 14.25 -24.07 -11.83
C SER A 106 12.85 -23.70 -12.33
N GLN A 107 11.99 -24.68 -12.63
CA GLN A 107 10.59 -24.46 -12.97
C GLN A 107 9.66 -24.49 -11.73
N LEU A 108 10.11 -25.14 -10.65
CA LEU A 108 9.41 -25.20 -9.38
C LEU A 108 9.65 -23.89 -8.63
N GLY A 109 8.81 -23.05 -8.36
CA GLY A 109 8.99 -21.77 -7.65
C GLY A 109 8.57 -20.54 -8.44
N LEU A 110 8.45 -20.65 -9.78
CA LEU A 110 7.83 -19.60 -10.58
C LEU A 110 6.31 -19.60 -10.44
N GLY A 111 5.70 -20.73 -10.15
CA GLY A 111 4.27 -20.81 -9.94
C GLY A 111 3.85 -20.14 -8.65
N GLU A 112 4.54 -20.40 -7.57
CA GLU A 112 4.31 -19.74 -6.29
C GLU A 112 4.54 -18.23 -6.41
N PHE A 113 5.49 -17.79 -7.25
CA PHE A 113 5.71 -16.36 -7.51
C PHE A 113 4.48 -15.68 -8.09
N PHE A 114 3.65 -16.35 -8.92
CA PHE A 114 2.40 -15.81 -9.47
C PHE A 114 1.18 -16.08 -8.57
N THR A 115 1.16 -17.17 -7.81
CA THR A 115 -0.01 -17.58 -7.03
C THR A 115 -0.09 -16.85 -5.69
N LEU A 116 1.05 -16.67 -5.02
CA LEU A 116 1.10 -15.99 -3.72
C LEU A 116 0.54 -14.56 -3.72
N PRO A 117 0.76 -13.71 -4.74
CA PRO A 117 0.11 -12.39 -4.81
C PRO A 117 -1.41 -12.46 -4.82
N ILE A 118 -2.00 -13.52 -5.39
CA ILE A 118 -3.47 -13.70 -5.41
C ILE A 118 -3.97 -14.02 -4.00
N PHE A 119 -3.30 -14.90 -3.27
CA PHE A 119 -3.63 -15.15 -1.86
C PHE A 119 -3.39 -13.93 -0.98
N THR A 120 -2.30 -13.18 -1.24
CA THR A 120 -2.06 -11.90 -0.56
C THR A 120 -3.19 -10.90 -0.84
N CYS A 121 -3.70 -10.84 -2.08
CA CYS A 121 -4.85 -10.00 -2.44
C CYS A 121 -6.08 -10.34 -1.59
N ALA A 122 -6.41 -11.62 -1.44
CA ALA A 122 -7.52 -12.05 -0.58
C ALA A 122 -7.28 -11.62 0.88
N GLY A 123 -6.08 -11.82 1.41
CA GLY A 123 -5.71 -11.35 2.76
C GLY A 123 -5.86 -9.84 2.94
N LEU A 124 -5.43 -9.04 1.96
CA LEU A 124 -5.59 -7.59 1.95
C LEU A 124 -7.07 -7.19 1.89
N MET A 125 -7.91 -7.92 1.13
CA MET A 125 -9.35 -7.69 1.05
C MET A 125 -10.06 -8.03 2.36
N TYR A 126 -9.69 -9.13 3.03
CA TYR A 126 -10.17 -9.43 4.37
C TYR A 126 -9.76 -8.35 5.36
N LEU A 127 -8.52 -7.89 5.28
CA LEU A 127 -7.96 -6.87 6.17
C LEU A 127 -8.72 -5.55 6.11
N VAL A 128 -9.05 -5.05 4.90
CA VAL A 128 -9.80 -3.79 4.74
C VAL A 128 -11.27 -3.91 5.13
N SER A 129 -11.78 -5.14 5.23
CA SER A 129 -13.16 -5.45 5.65
C SER A 129 -13.28 -5.82 7.12
N ALA A 130 -12.16 -5.99 7.83
CA ALA A 130 -12.15 -6.42 9.22
C ALA A 130 -12.62 -5.28 10.14
N ILE A 131 -13.56 -5.59 11.03
CA ILE A 131 -14.10 -4.73 12.11
C ILE A 131 -13.91 -5.37 13.48
N ASP A 132 -13.07 -6.36 13.57
CA ASP A 132 -12.73 -7.12 14.78
C ASP A 132 -11.21 -7.24 14.89
N LEU A 133 -10.65 -7.03 16.07
CA LEU A 133 -9.20 -7.02 16.29
C LEU A 133 -8.54 -8.36 15.98
N VAL A 134 -9.23 -9.48 16.24
CA VAL A 134 -8.72 -10.83 15.93
C VAL A 134 -8.72 -11.05 14.42
N MET A 135 -9.78 -10.62 13.71
CA MET A 135 -9.82 -10.70 12.26
C MET A 135 -8.76 -9.82 11.58
N ILE A 136 -8.50 -8.62 12.14
CA ILE A 136 -7.39 -7.76 11.70
C ILE A 136 -6.07 -8.52 11.83
N PHE A 137 -5.81 -9.12 13.00
CA PHE A 137 -4.60 -9.90 13.24
C PHE A 137 -4.44 -11.06 12.24
N VAL A 138 -5.45 -11.91 12.08
CA VAL A 138 -5.40 -13.08 11.19
C VAL A 138 -5.17 -12.66 9.73
N SER A 139 -5.85 -11.59 9.29
CA SER A 139 -5.69 -11.07 7.92
C SER A 139 -4.30 -10.47 7.70
N LEU A 140 -3.74 -9.77 8.71
CA LEU A 140 -2.37 -9.25 8.67
C LEU A 140 -1.35 -10.37 8.55
N GLU A 141 -1.52 -11.48 9.28
CA GLU A 141 -0.60 -12.61 9.23
C GLU A 141 -0.66 -13.33 7.88
N LEU A 142 -1.84 -13.53 7.30
CA LEU A 142 -1.98 -14.09 5.94
C LEU A 142 -1.18 -13.27 4.92
N VAL A 143 -1.29 -11.94 4.97
CA VAL A 143 -0.53 -11.03 4.10
C VAL A 143 0.96 -11.11 4.39
N THR A 144 1.35 -11.11 5.65
CA THR A 144 2.75 -11.06 6.09
C THR A 144 3.51 -12.33 5.73
N ILE A 145 2.92 -13.52 5.97
CA ILE A 145 3.51 -14.81 5.63
C ILE A 145 3.72 -14.91 4.11
N SER A 146 2.75 -14.46 3.32
CA SER A 146 2.90 -14.44 1.86
C SER A 146 4.08 -13.56 1.42
N PHE A 147 4.27 -12.38 2.05
CA PHE A 147 5.41 -11.52 1.75
C PHE A 147 6.75 -12.10 2.20
N TYR A 148 6.83 -12.89 3.28
CA TYR A 148 8.08 -13.57 3.65
C TYR A 148 8.62 -14.43 2.49
N VAL A 149 7.73 -15.22 1.87
CA VAL A 149 8.09 -16.07 0.75
C VAL A 149 8.40 -15.26 -0.50
N LEU A 150 7.55 -14.27 -0.84
CA LEU A 150 7.72 -13.44 -2.03
C LEU A 150 9.01 -12.60 -2.00
N ILE A 151 9.37 -12.02 -0.85
CA ILE A 151 10.61 -11.25 -0.71
C ILE A 151 11.83 -12.17 -0.90
N SER A 152 11.78 -13.40 -0.37
CA SER A 152 12.90 -14.34 -0.36
C SER A 152 12.94 -15.26 -1.58
N VAL A 153 12.10 -15.05 -2.61
CA VAL A 153 11.96 -15.97 -3.74
C VAL A 153 13.27 -16.17 -4.52
N ALA A 154 14.11 -15.15 -4.64
CA ALA A 154 15.42 -15.23 -5.29
C ALA A 154 16.48 -15.80 -4.34
N ARG A 155 16.36 -17.07 -4.00
CA ARG A 155 17.12 -17.79 -2.94
C ARG A 155 18.65 -17.78 -3.09
N ARG A 156 19.19 -17.48 -4.28
CA ARG A 156 20.64 -17.41 -4.53
C ARG A 156 21.22 -16.00 -4.37
N ASN A 157 20.37 -14.99 -4.22
CA ASN A 157 20.82 -13.61 -4.02
C ASN A 157 20.91 -13.31 -2.50
N PRO A 158 22.12 -13.13 -1.93
CA PRO A 158 22.28 -12.88 -0.50
C PRO A 158 21.57 -11.59 -0.04
N ILE A 159 21.49 -10.56 -0.88
CA ILE A 159 20.79 -9.31 -0.56
C ILE A 159 19.29 -9.56 -0.42
N THR A 160 18.73 -10.42 -1.27
CA THR A 160 17.31 -10.80 -1.21
C THR A 160 17.01 -11.63 0.06
N LEU A 161 17.89 -12.55 0.43
CA LEU A 161 17.75 -13.34 1.65
C LEU A 161 17.87 -12.47 2.90
N GLU A 162 18.82 -11.54 2.93
CA GLU A 162 18.97 -10.55 4.01
C GLU A 162 17.70 -9.72 4.18
N ALA A 163 17.14 -9.22 3.06
CA ALA A 163 15.88 -8.47 3.06
C ALA A 163 14.72 -9.31 3.63
N GLY A 164 14.65 -10.60 3.24
CA GLY A 164 13.65 -11.53 3.76
C GLY A 164 13.75 -11.76 5.26
N VAL A 165 14.97 -12.00 5.76
CA VAL A 165 15.21 -12.20 7.20
C VAL A 165 14.90 -10.93 8.00
N LYS A 166 15.33 -9.75 7.52
CA LYS A 166 15.01 -8.46 8.17
C LYS A 166 13.49 -8.24 8.23
N TYR A 167 12.78 -8.49 7.13
CA TYR A 167 11.33 -8.35 7.12
C TYR A 167 10.66 -9.35 8.05
N LEU A 168 11.08 -10.62 8.07
CA LEU A 168 10.55 -11.67 8.94
C LEU A 168 10.69 -11.29 10.43
N VAL A 169 11.92 -10.99 10.86
CA VAL A 169 12.20 -10.71 12.29
C VAL A 169 11.47 -9.47 12.77
N LEU A 170 11.56 -8.37 12.01
CA LEU A 170 10.94 -7.11 12.42
C LEU A 170 9.41 -7.15 12.34
N SER A 171 8.84 -7.88 11.36
CA SER A 171 7.38 -8.01 11.31
C SER A 171 6.84 -8.97 12.37
N ALA A 172 7.55 -10.04 12.71
CA ALA A 172 7.16 -10.93 13.82
C ALA A 172 7.14 -10.19 15.16
N MET A 173 8.14 -9.32 15.40
CA MET A 173 8.14 -8.44 16.56
C MET A 173 6.94 -7.48 16.55
N SER A 174 6.64 -6.88 15.39
CA SER A 174 5.47 -6.02 15.20
C SER A 174 4.16 -6.74 15.50
N THR A 175 4.02 -7.98 15.04
CA THR A 175 2.87 -8.85 15.34
C THR A 175 2.73 -9.13 16.82
N GLY A 176 3.85 -9.38 17.54
CA GLY A 176 3.87 -9.54 18.99
C GLY A 176 3.27 -8.33 19.72
N PHE A 177 3.61 -7.11 19.28
CA PHE A 177 3.00 -5.89 19.84
C PHE A 177 1.50 -5.81 19.57
N ILE A 178 1.04 -6.17 18.35
CA ILE A 178 -0.39 -6.19 18.03
C ILE A 178 -1.15 -7.15 18.93
N VAL A 179 -0.68 -8.40 19.05
CA VAL A 179 -1.34 -9.44 19.87
C VAL A 179 -1.38 -9.03 21.34
N TYR A 180 -0.26 -8.52 21.86
CA TYR A 180 -0.20 -8.05 23.26
C TYR A 180 -1.13 -6.85 23.49
N GLY A 181 -1.20 -5.92 22.53
CA GLY A 181 -2.15 -4.81 22.58
C GLY A 181 -3.61 -5.25 22.55
N ILE A 182 -3.94 -6.24 21.69
CA ILE A 182 -5.29 -6.83 21.64
C ILE A 182 -5.66 -7.45 22.96
N THR A 183 -4.76 -8.18 23.62
CA THR A 183 -5.02 -8.78 24.95
C THR A 183 -5.33 -7.74 26.01
N TRP A 184 -4.64 -6.58 26.01
CA TRP A 184 -4.94 -5.48 26.93
C TRP A 184 -6.32 -4.86 26.66
N VAL A 185 -6.65 -4.56 25.39
CA VAL A 185 -7.97 -4.01 25.03
C VAL A 185 -9.07 -5.00 25.40
N PHE A 186 -8.88 -6.29 25.10
CA PHE A 186 -9.84 -7.34 25.45
C PHE A 186 -9.98 -7.52 26.98
N GLY A 187 -8.86 -7.50 27.72
CA GLY A 187 -8.88 -7.62 29.19
C GLY A 187 -9.70 -6.55 29.87
N VAL A 188 -9.69 -5.31 29.33
CA VAL A 188 -10.43 -4.17 29.89
C VAL A 188 -11.88 -4.13 29.42
N THR A 189 -12.13 -4.44 28.12
CA THR A 189 -13.46 -4.25 27.51
C THR A 189 -14.27 -5.54 27.39
N GLY A 190 -13.63 -6.71 27.46
CA GLY A 190 -14.25 -8.00 27.16
C GLY A 190 -14.68 -8.17 25.69
N GLN A 191 -14.21 -7.28 24.79
CA GLN A 191 -14.65 -7.21 23.41
C GLN A 191 -13.48 -7.15 22.43
N THR A 192 -13.66 -7.74 21.24
CA THR A 192 -12.72 -7.67 20.11
C THR A 192 -13.29 -6.87 18.94
N ASN A 193 -14.61 -6.76 18.85
CA ASN A 193 -15.31 -5.98 17.81
C ASN A 193 -15.22 -4.47 18.10
N LEU A 194 -14.77 -3.68 17.13
CA LEU A 194 -14.48 -2.24 17.30
C LEU A 194 -15.69 -1.43 17.78
N ALA A 195 -16.89 -1.68 17.25
CA ALA A 195 -18.10 -0.98 17.68
C ALA A 195 -18.47 -1.31 19.13
N LYS A 196 -18.31 -2.59 19.55
CA LYS A 196 -18.54 -3.00 20.93
C LYS A 196 -17.49 -2.47 21.88
N ILE A 197 -16.23 -2.34 21.43
CA ILE A 197 -15.16 -1.66 22.19
C ILE A 197 -15.54 -0.20 22.44
N THR A 198 -16.04 0.53 21.44
CA THR A 198 -16.51 1.91 21.60
C THR A 198 -17.58 2.01 22.67
N THR A 199 -18.55 1.09 22.66
CA THR A 199 -19.62 1.06 23.68
C THR A 199 -19.08 0.75 25.06
N ALA A 200 -18.16 -0.23 25.19
CA ALA A 200 -17.55 -0.61 26.45
C ALA A 200 -16.70 0.52 27.05
N LEU A 201 -15.95 1.26 26.21
CA LEU A 201 -15.16 2.42 26.65
C LEU A 201 -16.04 3.61 27.10
N SER A 202 -17.30 3.67 26.66
CA SER A 202 -18.24 4.71 27.08
C SER A 202 -18.94 4.36 28.41
N ALA A 203 -18.77 3.14 28.94
CA ALA A 203 -19.38 2.71 30.18
C ALA A 203 -18.61 3.27 31.39
N SER A 204 -19.34 3.58 32.46
CA SER A 204 -18.73 4.03 33.72
C SER A 204 -17.95 2.90 34.39
N GLY A 205 -16.72 3.19 34.83
CA GLY A 205 -15.84 2.23 35.52
C GLY A 205 -14.83 1.52 34.63
N THR A 206 -14.78 1.79 33.32
CA THR A 206 -13.77 1.23 32.43
C THR A 206 -12.41 1.89 32.66
N ASP A 207 -11.33 1.10 32.79
CA ASP A 207 -9.97 1.62 32.90
C ASP A 207 -9.47 2.13 31.53
N HIS A 208 -9.67 3.42 31.29
CA HIS A 208 -9.19 4.08 30.07
C HIS A 208 -7.68 4.05 29.91
N THR A 209 -6.91 4.04 31.00
CA THR A 209 -5.43 4.04 30.94
C THR A 209 -4.92 2.71 30.40
N ALA A 210 -5.46 1.60 30.90
CA ALA A 210 -5.11 0.27 30.41
C ALA A 210 -5.58 0.04 28.97
N ALA A 211 -6.77 0.55 28.59
CA ALA A 211 -7.24 0.51 27.21
C ALA A 211 -6.35 1.33 26.26
N LEU A 212 -5.91 2.53 26.69
CA LEU A 212 -4.97 3.37 25.94
C LEU A 212 -3.61 2.68 25.78
N PHE A 213 -3.10 2.02 26.82
CA PHE A 213 -1.88 1.25 26.70
C PHE A 213 -2.01 0.13 25.66
N GLY A 214 -3.12 -0.61 25.68
CA GLY A 214 -3.40 -1.64 24.69
C GLY A 214 -3.44 -1.12 23.26
N ILE A 215 -4.18 -0.02 23.01
CA ILE A 215 -4.25 0.55 21.67
C ILE A 215 -2.92 1.13 21.20
N LEU A 216 -2.11 1.71 22.09
CA LEU A 216 -0.77 2.17 21.75
C LEU A 216 0.11 1.03 21.23
N LEU A 217 0.05 -0.16 21.84
CA LEU A 217 0.77 -1.34 21.36
C LEU A 217 0.26 -1.80 19.97
N VAL A 218 -1.06 -1.76 19.74
CA VAL A 218 -1.62 -2.05 18.41
C VAL A 218 -1.11 -1.02 17.39
N LEU A 219 -1.06 0.27 17.75
CA LEU A 219 -0.55 1.34 16.89
C LEU A 219 0.95 1.19 16.60
N VAL A 220 1.76 0.66 17.51
CA VAL A 220 3.17 0.28 17.26
C VAL A 220 3.24 -0.73 16.11
N GLY A 221 2.44 -1.79 16.17
CA GLY A 221 2.43 -2.81 15.14
C GLY A 221 1.86 -2.31 13.80
N LEU A 222 0.82 -1.50 13.81
CA LEU A 222 0.30 -0.86 12.59
C LEU A 222 1.30 0.16 12.04
N GLY A 223 2.03 0.88 12.90
CA GLY A 223 3.11 1.79 12.53
C GLY A 223 4.20 1.11 11.70
N PHE A 224 4.56 -0.13 12.04
CA PHE A 224 5.45 -0.94 11.23
C PHE A 224 4.86 -1.19 9.81
N LYS A 225 3.59 -1.57 9.71
CA LYS A 225 2.94 -1.88 8.41
C LYS A 225 2.83 -0.67 7.49
N ILE A 226 2.54 0.51 8.03
CA ILE A 226 2.45 1.75 7.25
C ILE A 226 3.81 2.45 7.07
N ALA A 227 4.87 1.94 7.69
CA ALA A 227 6.22 2.51 7.67
C ALA A 227 6.32 3.88 8.37
N ALA A 228 5.64 4.05 9.50
CA ALA A 228 5.72 5.25 10.32
C ALA A 228 6.96 5.22 11.22
N VAL A 229 7.54 6.40 11.51
CA VAL A 229 8.63 6.55 12.47
C VAL A 229 8.11 6.28 13.89
N PRO A 230 8.81 5.51 14.72
CA PRO A 230 10.17 4.95 14.55
C PRO A 230 10.23 3.52 13.94
N PHE A 231 9.14 3.00 13.40
CA PHE A 231 9.01 1.60 12.97
C PHE A 231 9.32 1.37 11.47
N GLN A 232 9.85 2.36 10.76
CA GLN A 232 10.13 2.36 9.30
C GLN A 232 11.44 1.69 8.90
N ILE A 233 12.28 1.26 9.84
CA ILE A 233 13.68 0.85 9.59
C ILE A 233 13.85 -0.28 8.59
N TRP A 234 12.83 -1.14 8.42
CA TRP A 234 12.84 -2.26 7.49
C TRP A 234 12.71 -1.83 6.00
N VAL A 235 12.07 -0.68 5.74
CA VAL A 235 11.63 -0.28 4.40
C VAL A 235 12.78 -0.12 3.42
N PRO A 236 13.85 0.62 3.70
CA PRO A 236 14.91 0.86 2.73
C PRO A 236 15.61 -0.44 2.30
N ASP A 237 15.91 -1.31 3.26
CA ASP A 237 16.65 -2.56 3.01
C ASP A 237 15.77 -3.60 2.29
N VAL A 238 14.50 -3.73 2.72
CA VAL A 238 13.56 -4.67 2.08
C VAL A 238 13.20 -4.20 0.67
N TYR A 239 12.98 -2.88 0.46
CA TYR A 239 12.67 -2.38 -0.88
C TYR A 239 13.85 -2.57 -1.84
N GLN A 240 15.08 -2.38 -1.37
CA GLN A 240 16.27 -2.61 -2.19
C GLN A 240 16.49 -4.09 -2.50
N GLY A 241 16.31 -4.99 -1.53
CA GLY A 241 16.65 -6.41 -1.66
C GLY A 241 15.56 -7.28 -2.28
N ALA A 242 14.28 -6.93 -2.12
CA ALA A 242 13.18 -7.71 -2.69
C ALA A 242 13.11 -7.60 -4.23
N PRO A 243 12.53 -8.61 -4.92
CA PRO A 243 12.19 -8.49 -6.33
C PRO A 243 11.32 -7.26 -6.61
N THR A 244 11.64 -6.52 -7.66
CA THR A 244 11.01 -5.20 -7.93
C THR A 244 9.46 -5.23 -7.96
N PRO A 245 8.78 -6.22 -8.58
CA PRO A 245 7.32 -6.31 -8.53
C PRO A 245 6.77 -6.59 -7.12
N VAL A 246 7.52 -7.35 -6.29
CA VAL A 246 7.13 -7.61 -4.90
C VAL A 246 7.24 -6.33 -4.07
N THR A 247 8.29 -5.53 -4.30
CA THR A 247 8.45 -4.21 -3.69
C THR A 247 7.28 -3.29 -4.06
N ALA A 248 6.84 -3.29 -5.31
CA ALA A 248 5.68 -2.52 -5.77
C ALA A 248 4.41 -2.93 -5.00
N PHE A 249 4.16 -4.23 -4.85
CA PHE A 249 3.00 -4.74 -4.14
C PHE A 249 3.03 -4.38 -2.65
N LEU A 250 4.19 -4.55 -2.01
CA LEU A 250 4.39 -4.21 -0.60
C LEU A 250 4.19 -2.71 -0.35
N SER A 251 4.69 -1.85 -1.27
CA SER A 251 4.62 -0.40 -1.12
C SER A 251 3.19 0.16 -1.29
N VAL A 252 2.36 -0.46 -2.11
CA VAL A 252 1.01 0.03 -2.42
C VAL A 252 -0.05 -0.77 -1.65
N GLY A 253 -0.14 -2.08 -1.87
CA GLY A 253 -1.21 -2.91 -1.34
C GLY A 253 -1.19 -3.01 0.19
N SER A 254 -0.05 -3.45 0.75
CA SER A 254 0.10 -3.61 2.20
C SER A 254 -0.05 -2.28 2.95
N LYS A 255 0.51 -1.19 2.40
CA LYS A 255 0.41 0.13 3.00
C LYS A 255 -1.03 0.67 2.99
N ALA A 256 -1.73 0.56 1.86
CA ALA A 256 -3.11 1.01 1.77
C ALA A 256 -4.03 0.26 2.74
N ALA A 257 -3.90 -1.07 2.83
CA ALA A 257 -4.65 -1.85 3.81
C ALA A 257 -4.31 -1.44 5.26
N GLY A 258 -3.02 -1.18 5.55
CA GLY A 258 -2.58 -0.68 6.85
C GLY A 258 -3.23 0.64 7.23
N PHE A 259 -3.36 1.60 6.30
CA PHE A 259 -4.05 2.87 6.55
C PHE A 259 -5.56 2.70 6.73
N VAL A 260 -6.21 1.80 5.99
CA VAL A 260 -7.64 1.51 6.18
C VAL A 260 -7.89 0.93 7.57
N VAL A 261 -7.06 -0.02 8.00
CA VAL A 261 -7.15 -0.59 9.36
C VAL A 261 -6.87 0.48 10.41
N LEU A 262 -5.87 1.34 10.19
CA LEU A 262 -5.55 2.42 11.12
C LEU A 262 -6.75 3.35 11.33
N LEU A 263 -7.45 3.74 10.25
CA LEU A 263 -8.67 4.55 10.33
C LEU A 263 -9.76 3.85 11.16
N ARG A 264 -9.98 2.53 10.96
CA ARG A 264 -10.98 1.75 11.72
C ARG A 264 -10.60 1.58 13.19
N VAL A 265 -9.35 1.20 13.46
CA VAL A 265 -8.86 0.92 14.82
C VAL A 265 -8.81 2.19 15.68
N LEU A 266 -8.58 3.35 15.07
CA LEU A 266 -8.58 4.63 15.79
C LEU A 266 -10.00 5.10 16.18
N GLU A 267 -11.04 4.68 15.49
CA GLU A 267 -12.42 5.18 15.70
C GLU A 267 -12.85 5.13 17.18
N PRO A 268 -12.69 4.03 17.95
CA PRO A 268 -13.05 3.98 19.36
C PRO A 268 -12.27 4.94 20.27
N PHE A 269 -11.12 5.42 19.82
CA PHE A 269 -10.16 6.19 20.63
C PHE A 269 -10.03 7.65 20.20
N LEU A 270 -10.83 8.11 19.24
CA LEU A 270 -10.75 9.47 18.68
C LEU A 270 -11.06 10.57 19.71
N THR A 271 -11.82 10.26 20.75
CA THR A 271 -12.15 11.19 21.84
C THR A 271 -10.98 11.46 22.78
N GLN A 272 -9.89 10.68 22.65
CA GLN A 272 -8.73 10.77 23.55
C GLN A 272 -7.70 11.77 23.00
N PRO A 273 -7.46 12.93 23.65
CA PRO A 273 -6.57 13.98 23.14
C PRO A 273 -5.12 13.51 22.94
N ASN A 274 -4.67 12.56 23.75
CA ASN A 274 -3.31 12.04 23.69
C ASN A 274 -3.04 11.26 22.40
N VAL A 275 -4.05 10.57 21.86
CA VAL A 275 -3.94 9.86 20.57
C VAL A 275 -3.74 10.84 19.43
N GLY A 276 -4.49 11.94 19.38
CA GLY A 276 -4.33 12.99 18.37
C GLY A 276 -2.93 13.63 18.42
N ARG A 277 -2.42 13.96 19.63
CA ARG A 277 -1.06 14.53 19.79
C ARG A 277 0.03 13.56 19.32
N LEU A 278 -0.13 12.27 19.64
CA LEU A 278 0.80 11.24 19.18
C LEU A 278 0.81 11.13 17.65
N LEU A 279 -0.36 11.14 17.01
CA LEU A 279 -0.46 11.08 15.54
C LEU A 279 0.21 12.28 14.88
N ILE A 280 0.03 13.50 15.42
CA ILE A 280 0.70 14.71 14.93
C ILE A 280 2.23 14.56 15.03
N LEU A 281 2.74 14.11 16.17
CA LEU A 281 4.18 13.91 16.38
C LEU A 281 4.74 12.88 15.40
N VAL A 282 4.09 11.70 15.30
CA VAL A 282 4.52 10.61 14.42
C VAL A 282 4.46 11.05 12.95
N ALA A 283 3.43 11.79 12.53
CA ALA A 283 3.33 12.33 11.17
C ALA A 283 4.47 13.27 10.85
N ALA A 284 4.77 14.23 11.73
CA ALA A 284 5.86 15.20 11.54
C ALA A 284 7.24 14.51 11.47
N LEU A 285 7.51 13.59 12.40
CA LEU A 285 8.77 12.84 12.41
C LEU A 285 8.92 11.96 11.16
N THR A 286 7.84 11.32 10.72
CA THR A 286 7.84 10.46 9.53
C THR A 286 8.11 11.26 8.26
N LEU A 287 7.51 12.46 8.13
CA LEU A 287 7.78 13.39 7.04
C LEU A 287 9.25 13.83 7.01
N ILE A 288 9.77 14.31 8.13
CA ILE A 288 11.15 14.82 8.22
C ILE A 288 12.13 13.69 7.89
N TYR A 289 12.01 12.55 8.58
CA TYR A 289 12.91 11.43 8.38
C TYR A 289 12.88 10.89 6.94
N GLY A 290 11.69 10.62 6.40
CA GLY A 290 11.53 10.06 5.05
C GLY A 290 12.13 10.95 3.98
N ASN A 291 11.87 12.27 4.03
CA ASN A 291 12.36 13.21 3.04
C ASN A 291 13.89 13.46 3.15
N LEU A 292 14.40 13.67 4.36
CA LEU A 292 15.85 13.94 4.53
C LEU A 292 16.69 12.71 4.18
N ALA A 293 16.24 11.50 4.56
CA ALA A 293 16.96 10.28 4.25
C ALA A 293 16.88 9.88 2.75
N ALA A 294 15.91 10.39 1.99
CA ALA A 294 15.83 10.19 0.54
C ALA A 294 16.89 10.99 -0.24
N LEU A 295 17.32 12.15 0.25
CA LEU A 295 18.22 13.07 -0.46
C LEU A 295 19.56 12.43 -0.91
N PRO A 296 20.32 11.72 -0.03
CA PRO A 296 21.62 11.16 -0.38
C PRO A 296 21.55 9.85 -1.18
N GLN A 297 20.36 9.31 -1.45
CA GLN A 297 20.25 7.99 -2.05
C GLN A 297 20.72 7.97 -3.51
N SER A 298 21.45 6.90 -3.86
CA SER A 298 21.91 6.59 -5.22
C SER A 298 21.24 5.36 -5.82
N ASN A 299 20.71 4.44 -4.99
CA ASN A 299 19.90 3.31 -5.45
C ASN A 299 18.43 3.75 -5.56
N PHE A 300 17.81 3.48 -6.71
CA PHE A 300 16.46 3.97 -6.99
C PHE A 300 15.39 3.27 -6.15
N LYS A 301 15.49 1.95 -5.96
CA LYS A 301 14.54 1.22 -5.07
C LYS A 301 14.62 1.74 -3.64
N ARG A 302 15.83 1.98 -3.15
CA ARG A 302 16.04 2.53 -1.81
C ARG A 302 15.50 3.97 -1.68
N LEU A 303 15.68 4.79 -2.71
CA LEU A 303 15.08 6.13 -2.78
C LEU A 303 13.56 6.05 -2.73
N LEU A 304 12.92 5.15 -3.52
CA LEU A 304 11.48 4.92 -3.47
C LEU A 304 11.02 4.39 -2.09
N GLY A 305 11.87 3.65 -1.38
CA GLY A 305 11.63 3.24 0.00
C GLY A 305 11.50 4.44 0.95
N TYR A 306 12.45 5.36 0.93
CA TYR A 306 12.39 6.58 1.75
C TYR A 306 11.26 7.53 1.30
N SER A 307 11.05 7.65 0.00
CA SER A 307 9.87 8.32 -0.57
C SER A 307 8.57 7.74 -0.01
N SER A 308 8.47 6.41 0.05
CA SER A 308 7.31 5.69 0.62
C SER A 308 7.09 6.02 2.10
N ILE A 309 8.16 6.21 2.89
CA ILE A 309 8.08 6.69 4.28
C ILE A 309 7.55 8.13 4.31
N ALA A 310 8.08 9.02 3.47
CA ALA A 310 7.60 10.40 3.38
C ALA A 310 6.11 10.47 3.01
N HIS A 311 5.65 9.66 2.04
CA HIS A 311 4.24 9.56 1.67
C HIS A 311 3.36 9.00 2.80
N ALA A 312 3.87 8.08 3.63
CA ALA A 312 3.18 7.66 4.85
C ALA A 312 3.01 8.84 5.83
N GLY A 313 4.00 9.72 5.93
CA GLY A 313 3.89 10.95 6.70
C GLY A 313 2.77 11.87 6.22
N TYR A 314 2.62 12.09 4.90
CA TYR A 314 1.50 12.86 4.35
C TYR A 314 0.15 12.19 4.64
N LEU A 315 0.04 10.88 4.48
CA LEU A 315 -1.18 10.14 4.82
C LEU A 315 -1.52 10.25 6.32
N LEU A 316 -0.50 10.23 7.19
CA LEU A 316 -0.68 10.42 8.63
C LEU A 316 -1.18 11.83 8.98
N ILE A 317 -0.87 12.87 8.20
CA ILE A 317 -1.51 14.20 8.36
C ILE A 317 -3.02 14.07 8.21
N GLY A 318 -3.48 13.41 7.14
CA GLY A 318 -4.91 13.21 6.91
C GLY A 318 -5.59 12.39 8.02
N VAL A 319 -4.90 11.36 8.53
CA VAL A 319 -5.37 10.57 9.68
C VAL A 319 -5.44 11.43 10.94
N ALA A 320 -4.42 12.22 11.24
CA ALA A 320 -4.38 13.10 12.41
C ALA A 320 -5.45 14.21 12.34
N CYS A 321 -5.82 14.63 11.12
CA CYS A 321 -6.90 15.58 10.87
C CYS A 321 -8.28 14.92 10.72
N LEU A 322 -8.38 13.60 10.87
CA LEU A 322 -9.62 12.82 10.76
C LEU A 322 -10.34 13.00 9.41
N ASP A 323 -9.58 13.20 8.32
CA ASP A 323 -10.12 13.35 6.96
C ASP A 323 -9.92 12.04 6.16
N GLY A 324 -10.81 11.08 6.38
CA GLY A 324 -10.81 9.79 5.68
C GLY A 324 -10.91 9.91 4.15
N PRO A 325 -11.76 10.77 3.58
CA PRO A 325 -11.81 11.05 2.15
C PRO A 325 -10.48 11.54 1.57
N ALA A 326 -9.79 12.49 2.22
CA ALA A 326 -8.47 12.97 1.78
C ALA A 326 -7.42 11.86 1.79
N VAL A 327 -7.38 11.04 2.88
CA VAL A 327 -6.50 9.87 2.99
C VAL A 327 -6.77 8.87 1.86
N THR A 328 -8.04 8.57 1.60
CA THR A 328 -8.43 7.59 0.56
C THR A 328 -8.09 8.08 -0.83
N PHE A 329 -8.35 9.35 -1.15
CA PHE A 329 -7.95 9.94 -2.42
C PHE A 329 -6.43 9.87 -2.61
N TYR A 330 -5.68 10.21 -1.56
CA TYR A 330 -4.22 10.17 -1.60
C TYR A 330 -3.68 8.75 -1.81
N LEU A 331 -4.31 7.73 -1.21
CA LEU A 331 -3.96 6.33 -1.44
C LEU A 331 -4.17 5.92 -2.90
N VAL A 332 -5.24 6.39 -3.56
CA VAL A 332 -5.46 6.13 -4.98
C VAL A 332 -4.40 6.82 -5.85
N ALA A 333 -4.10 8.09 -5.57
CA ALA A 333 -3.03 8.80 -6.25
C ALA A 333 -1.68 8.07 -6.06
N TYR A 334 -1.39 7.64 -4.83
CA TYR A 334 -0.18 6.90 -4.47
C TYR A 334 -0.08 5.56 -5.21
N LEU A 335 -1.20 4.82 -5.36
CA LEU A 335 -1.26 3.62 -6.18
C LEU A 335 -0.77 3.88 -7.60
N LEU A 336 -1.38 4.86 -8.27
CA LEU A 336 -1.12 5.12 -9.69
C LEU A 336 0.34 5.53 -9.93
N MET A 337 0.83 6.51 -9.17
CA MET A 337 2.18 7.05 -9.35
C MET A 337 3.27 6.05 -8.94
N THR A 338 3.03 5.26 -7.89
CA THR A 338 4.02 4.28 -7.40
C THR A 338 4.07 3.05 -8.30
N LEU A 339 2.92 2.50 -8.72
CA LEU A 339 2.92 1.37 -9.67
C LEU A 339 3.56 1.77 -11.01
N LEU A 340 3.34 3.00 -11.48
CA LEU A 340 3.98 3.49 -12.71
C LEU A 340 5.51 3.57 -12.55
N SER A 341 6.02 4.09 -11.43
CA SER A 341 7.45 4.11 -11.14
C SER A 341 8.06 2.71 -11.16
N PHE A 342 7.43 1.76 -10.47
CA PHE A 342 7.91 0.39 -10.40
C PHE A 342 7.76 -0.36 -11.72
N ALA A 343 6.73 -0.09 -12.52
CA ALA A 343 6.57 -0.69 -13.84
C ALA A 343 7.72 -0.31 -14.78
N VAL A 344 8.14 0.96 -14.78
CA VAL A 344 9.32 1.40 -15.53
C VAL A 344 10.58 0.78 -14.96
N LEU A 345 10.73 0.80 -13.62
CA LEU A 345 11.90 0.25 -12.93
C LEU A 345 12.09 -1.25 -13.20
N VAL A 346 11.00 -2.04 -13.24
CA VAL A 346 11.04 -3.48 -13.59
C VAL A 346 11.70 -3.70 -14.95
N ILE A 347 11.40 -2.87 -15.94
CA ILE A 347 11.93 -3.04 -17.30
C ILE A 347 13.36 -2.51 -17.41
N VAL A 348 13.64 -1.32 -16.87
CA VAL A 348 14.97 -0.70 -16.95
C VAL A 348 16.00 -1.48 -16.16
N SER A 349 15.66 -1.92 -14.92
CA SER A 349 16.61 -2.61 -14.04
C SER A 349 17.08 -3.96 -14.57
N GLN A 350 16.33 -4.60 -15.46
CA GLN A 350 16.74 -5.85 -16.11
C GLN A 350 17.87 -5.65 -17.14
N GLN A 351 18.03 -4.43 -17.65
CA GLN A 351 18.98 -4.10 -18.70
C GLN A 351 20.24 -3.40 -18.16
N THR A 352 20.07 -2.51 -17.18
CA THR A 352 21.14 -1.59 -16.75
C THR A 352 21.38 -1.59 -15.24
N GLY A 353 20.42 -2.00 -14.43
CA GLY A 353 20.53 -1.97 -12.98
C GLY A 353 19.52 -1.04 -12.32
N ASP A 354 19.65 -0.84 -11.01
CA ASP A 354 18.72 -0.10 -10.17
C ASP A 354 19.33 1.15 -9.49
N ARG A 355 20.51 1.58 -9.93
CA ARG A 355 21.10 2.86 -9.54
C ARG A 355 20.49 4.01 -10.34
N ILE A 356 20.51 5.22 -9.81
CA ILE A 356 19.99 6.39 -10.52
C ILE A 356 20.79 6.65 -11.80
N ASP A 357 22.10 6.44 -11.77
CA ASP A 357 23.01 6.60 -12.92
C ASP A 357 22.70 5.59 -14.05
N ASP A 358 22.09 4.44 -13.73
CA ASP A 358 21.68 3.43 -14.74
C ASP A 358 20.52 3.93 -15.62
N PHE A 359 19.88 5.04 -15.23
CA PHE A 359 18.83 5.73 -15.98
C PHE A 359 19.34 6.85 -16.87
N ASP A 360 20.67 7.12 -16.90
CA ASP A 360 21.25 8.17 -17.71
C ASP A 360 20.91 7.98 -19.20
N GLY A 361 20.42 9.06 -19.82
CA GLY A 361 20.01 9.08 -21.22
C GLY A 361 18.82 8.19 -21.59
N LEU A 362 18.00 7.76 -20.63
CA LEU A 362 16.83 6.92 -20.88
C LEU A 362 15.90 7.51 -21.96
N ALA A 363 15.80 8.85 -22.05
CA ALA A 363 14.99 9.51 -23.05
C ALA A 363 15.45 9.23 -24.49
N GLN A 364 16.74 8.98 -24.70
CA GLN A 364 17.30 8.61 -26.01
C GLN A 364 17.10 7.13 -26.30
N ARG A 365 17.22 6.25 -25.30
CA ARG A 365 17.12 4.79 -25.40
C ARG A 365 15.69 4.28 -25.50
N SER A 366 14.78 4.88 -24.72
CA SER A 366 13.34 4.55 -24.69
C SER A 366 12.52 5.78 -24.28
N PRO A 367 12.11 6.62 -25.25
CA PRO A 367 11.31 7.84 -24.97
C PRO A 367 10.03 7.58 -24.19
N PHE A 368 9.37 6.43 -24.44
CA PHE A 368 8.15 6.06 -23.75
C PHE A 368 8.38 5.78 -22.25
N LEU A 369 9.44 5.02 -21.89
CA LEU A 369 9.78 4.74 -20.49
C LEU A 369 10.19 6.01 -19.77
N ALA A 370 10.99 6.87 -20.42
CA ALA A 370 11.40 8.16 -19.85
C ALA A 370 10.17 9.05 -19.59
N PHE A 371 9.23 9.12 -20.54
CA PHE A 371 7.99 9.89 -20.37
C PHE A 371 7.11 9.31 -19.25
N ALA A 372 6.94 7.99 -19.19
CA ALA A 372 6.20 7.34 -18.11
C ALA A 372 6.79 7.63 -16.73
N MET A 373 8.13 7.54 -16.62
CA MET A 373 8.84 7.87 -15.39
C MET A 373 8.73 9.37 -15.06
N LEU A 374 8.82 10.27 -16.04
CA LEU A 374 8.63 11.71 -15.84
C LEU A 374 7.25 12.01 -15.22
N ILE A 375 6.17 11.46 -15.78
CA ILE A 375 4.81 11.63 -15.24
C ILE A 375 4.71 11.09 -13.81
N SER A 376 5.32 9.94 -13.54
CA SER A 376 5.35 9.37 -12.21
C SER A 376 6.10 10.25 -11.21
N MET A 377 7.32 10.70 -11.54
CA MET A 377 8.15 11.58 -10.69
C MET A 377 7.47 12.94 -10.47
N ALA A 378 6.88 13.52 -11.50
CA ALA A 378 6.11 14.76 -11.40
C ALA A 378 4.91 14.59 -10.43
N SER A 379 4.20 13.47 -10.52
CA SER A 379 3.07 13.18 -9.64
C SER A 379 3.52 12.95 -8.19
N LEU A 380 4.58 12.19 -7.96
CA LEU A 380 5.17 11.99 -6.62
C LEU A 380 5.67 13.31 -6.02
N ALA A 381 6.27 14.17 -6.81
CA ALA A 381 6.68 15.53 -6.39
C ALA A 381 5.45 16.40 -6.03
N GLY A 382 4.33 16.20 -6.71
CA GLY A 382 3.10 16.99 -6.55
C GLY A 382 3.04 18.18 -7.51
N VAL A 383 3.41 17.95 -8.77
CA VAL A 383 3.27 18.95 -9.84
C VAL A 383 1.78 19.10 -10.19
N PRO A 384 1.25 20.35 -10.36
CA PRO A 384 -0.12 20.58 -10.79
C PRO A 384 -0.53 19.74 -12.01
N LEU A 385 -1.81 19.48 -12.16
CA LEU A 385 -2.42 18.61 -13.17
C LEU A 385 -2.11 17.10 -13.00
N THR A 386 -1.52 16.69 -11.90
CA THR A 386 -1.32 15.29 -11.54
C THR A 386 -2.13 14.87 -10.32
N ALA A 387 -2.45 13.58 -10.21
CA ALA A 387 -3.18 13.04 -9.06
C ALA A 387 -2.46 13.28 -7.72
N GLY A 388 -1.11 13.23 -7.72
CA GLY A 388 -0.30 13.47 -6.52
C GLY A 388 -0.41 14.89 -5.98
N PHE A 389 -0.56 15.90 -6.86
CA PHE A 389 -0.84 17.28 -6.45
C PHE A 389 -2.16 17.38 -5.70
N PHE A 390 -3.24 16.86 -6.28
CA PHE A 390 -4.56 16.90 -5.62
C PHE A 390 -4.57 16.14 -4.31
N GLY A 391 -3.91 14.99 -4.24
CA GLY A 391 -3.78 14.24 -3.00
C GLY A 391 -3.11 15.06 -1.89
N LYS A 392 -1.95 15.69 -2.17
CA LYS A 392 -1.26 16.59 -1.24
C LYS A 392 -2.13 17.79 -0.88
N PHE A 393 -2.77 18.41 -1.87
CA PHE A 393 -3.63 19.57 -1.67
C PHE A 393 -4.75 19.27 -0.67
N LEU A 394 -5.47 18.15 -0.82
CA LEU A 394 -6.54 17.75 0.09
C LEU A 394 -6.02 17.53 1.52
N ILE A 395 -4.87 16.87 1.67
CA ILE A 395 -4.22 16.64 2.97
C ILE A 395 -3.83 17.97 3.63
N PHE A 396 -3.27 18.92 2.88
CA PHE A 396 -2.94 20.25 3.41
C PHE A 396 -4.20 21.05 3.78
N MET A 397 -5.26 20.94 2.98
CA MET A 397 -6.53 21.58 3.30
C MET A 397 -7.11 21.06 4.62
N ALA A 398 -7.04 19.74 4.86
CA ALA A 398 -7.44 19.14 6.13
C ALA A 398 -6.61 19.70 7.31
N ALA A 399 -5.29 19.83 7.15
CA ALA A 399 -4.39 20.38 8.17
C ALA A 399 -4.67 21.86 8.45
N VAL A 400 -4.97 22.67 7.42
CA VAL A 400 -5.35 24.09 7.56
C VAL A 400 -6.70 24.21 8.29
N ALA A 401 -7.70 23.40 7.92
CA ALA A 401 -9.01 23.41 8.56
C ALA A 401 -8.96 23.08 10.07
N GLN A 402 -7.98 22.25 10.47
CA GLN A 402 -7.74 21.86 11.86
C GLN A 402 -6.67 22.72 12.57
N HIS A 403 -6.21 23.81 11.94
CA HIS A 403 -5.16 24.72 12.46
C HIS A 403 -3.86 24.00 12.89
N GLN A 404 -3.47 22.91 12.20
CA GLN A 404 -2.30 22.10 12.52
C GLN A 404 -1.02 22.70 11.90
N THR A 405 -0.52 23.81 12.41
CA THR A 405 0.63 24.57 11.87
C THR A 405 1.89 23.69 11.75
N VAL A 406 2.16 22.83 12.73
CA VAL A 406 3.33 21.95 12.71
C VAL A 406 3.29 21.01 11.50
N LEU A 407 2.12 20.43 11.19
CA LEU A 407 1.95 19.53 10.06
C LEU A 407 2.03 20.27 8.72
N ILE A 408 1.53 21.50 8.65
CA ILE A 408 1.62 22.34 7.45
C ILE A 408 3.09 22.66 7.15
N VAL A 409 3.85 23.12 8.15
CA VAL A 409 5.26 23.51 7.97
C VAL A 409 6.11 22.29 7.62
N THR A 410 6.01 21.19 8.38
CA THR A 410 6.78 19.97 8.10
C THR A 410 6.42 19.37 6.75
N GLY A 411 5.14 19.40 6.36
CA GLY A 411 4.68 18.97 5.06
C GLY A 411 5.23 19.83 3.92
N ALA A 412 5.24 21.15 4.06
CA ALA A 412 5.81 22.06 3.05
C ALA A 412 7.32 21.83 2.84
N ILE A 413 8.08 21.67 3.93
CA ILE A 413 9.51 21.29 3.87
C ILE A 413 9.66 19.95 3.13
N GLY A 414 8.81 18.98 3.45
CA GLY A 414 8.80 17.67 2.78
C GLY A 414 8.53 17.76 1.28
N VAL A 415 7.63 18.65 0.84
CA VAL A 415 7.40 18.90 -0.61
C VAL A 415 8.65 19.44 -1.28
N ALA A 416 9.34 20.42 -0.67
CA ALA A 416 10.57 21.00 -1.23
C ALA A 416 11.69 19.96 -1.37
N CYS A 417 11.90 19.11 -0.34
CA CYS A 417 12.84 17.99 -0.41
C CYS A 417 12.45 16.99 -1.51
N GLY A 418 11.16 16.68 -1.62
CA GLY A 418 10.59 15.78 -2.63
C GLY A 418 10.92 16.23 -4.05
N PHE A 419 10.71 17.50 -4.35
CA PHE A 419 11.06 18.08 -5.64
C PHE A 419 12.52 17.81 -5.99
N TYR A 420 13.45 17.99 -5.06
CA TYR A 420 14.87 17.80 -5.32
C TYR A 420 15.20 16.36 -5.75
N TYR A 421 14.81 15.35 -4.95
CA TYR A 421 15.22 13.98 -5.24
C TYR A 421 14.44 13.33 -6.39
N TYR A 422 13.21 13.76 -6.68
CA TYR A 422 12.49 13.29 -7.88
C TYR A 422 13.05 13.95 -9.15
N LEU A 423 13.38 15.25 -9.12
CA LEU A 423 14.00 15.92 -10.26
C LEU A 423 15.41 15.40 -10.53
N LYS A 424 16.14 14.90 -9.53
CA LYS A 424 17.43 14.22 -9.72
C LYS A 424 17.32 13.05 -10.70
N ILE A 425 16.23 12.26 -10.62
CA ILE A 425 15.95 11.15 -11.54
C ILE A 425 15.60 11.67 -12.94
N VAL A 426 14.75 12.69 -13.02
CA VAL A 426 14.39 13.33 -14.30
C VAL A 426 15.64 13.89 -14.98
N ARG A 427 16.55 14.51 -14.22
CA ARG A 427 17.83 15.00 -14.73
C ARG A 427 18.67 13.86 -15.33
N ALA A 428 18.80 12.71 -14.66
CA ALA A 428 19.53 11.56 -15.17
C ALA A 428 18.95 11.11 -16.52
N MET A 429 17.63 10.99 -16.63
CA MET A 429 16.98 10.49 -17.85
C MET A 429 17.07 11.42 -19.07
N TYR A 430 17.02 12.73 -18.85
CA TYR A 430 16.86 13.71 -19.95
C TYR A 430 18.10 14.55 -20.25
N TRP A 431 18.97 14.79 -19.25
CA TRP A 431 20.12 15.71 -19.39
C TRP A 431 21.48 15.02 -19.33
N GLN A 432 21.54 13.76 -18.88
CA GLN A 432 22.79 13.00 -18.94
C GLN A 432 22.88 12.22 -20.26
N PRO A 433 24.10 12.05 -20.83
CA PRO A 433 24.28 11.24 -22.01
C PRO A 433 24.01 9.75 -21.71
N ALA A 434 23.49 9.03 -22.69
CA ALA A 434 23.29 7.60 -22.55
C ALA A 434 24.65 6.86 -22.45
N THR A 435 24.79 6.01 -21.44
CA THR A 435 25.99 5.17 -21.30
C THR A 435 26.01 3.98 -22.28
N ASN A 436 24.85 3.65 -22.88
CA ASN A 436 24.66 2.58 -23.83
C ASN A 436 23.48 2.94 -24.76
N ASP A 437 23.66 2.80 -26.08
CA ASP A 437 22.65 3.13 -27.09
C ASP A 437 21.62 2.01 -27.35
N ALA A 438 21.72 0.89 -26.62
CA ALA A 438 20.79 -0.24 -26.79
C ALA A 438 19.34 0.17 -26.44
N ARG A 439 18.45 -0.02 -27.40
CA ARG A 439 17.00 0.19 -27.18
C ARG A 439 16.45 -0.82 -26.18
N ILE A 440 15.61 -0.35 -25.27
CA ILE A 440 14.96 -1.19 -24.28
C ILE A 440 13.60 -1.69 -24.82
N PRO A 441 13.42 -3.01 -25.08
CA PRO A 441 12.16 -3.54 -25.56
C PRO A 441 11.09 -3.51 -24.47
N ILE A 442 9.84 -3.24 -24.84
CA ILE A 442 8.70 -3.16 -23.94
C ILE A 442 7.62 -4.10 -24.46
N SER A 443 7.10 -4.98 -23.61
CA SER A 443 5.95 -5.84 -23.96
C SER A 443 4.70 -5.00 -24.24
N GLY A 444 3.82 -5.46 -25.14
CA GLY A 444 2.57 -4.77 -25.43
C GLY A 444 1.66 -4.64 -24.21
N LEU A 445 1.64 -5.67 -23.36
CA LEU A 445 0.85 -5.70 -22.12
C LEU A 445 1.34 -4.64 -21.12
N SER A 446 2.64 -4.53 -20.90
CA SER A 446 3.21 -3.55 -19.98
C SER A 446 3.09 -2.12 -20.50
N ARG A 447 3.19 -1.93 -21.84
CA ARG A 447 2.92 -0.64 -22.45
C ARG A 447 1.49 -0.20 -22.21
N LEU A 448 0.51 -1.10 -22.39
CA LEU A 448 -0.90 -0.82 -22.13
C LEU A 448 -1.12 -0.49 -20.63
N ALA A 449 -0.54 -1.30 -19.74
CA ALA A 449 -0.65 -1.08 -18.30
C ALA A 449 -0.09 0.30 -17.88
N MET A 450 1.09 0.67 -18.36
CA MET A 450 1.68 1.98 -18.09
C MET A 450 0.84 3.13 -18.69
N LEU A 451 0.29 2.97 -19.87
CA LEU A 451 -0.62 3.97 -20.46
C LEU A 451 -1.87 4.19 -19.61
N LEU A 452 -2.49 3.11 -19.11
CA LEU A 452 -3.64 3.21 -18.20
C LEU A 452 -3.28 3.95 -16.90
N LEU A 453 -2.10 3.69 -16.33
CA LEU A 453 -1.62 4.40 -15.13
C LEU A 453 -1.37 5.88 -15.42
N ILE A 454 -0.72 6.23 -16.54
CA ILE A 454 -0.49 7.63 -16.98
C ILE A 454 -1.83 8.36 -17.14
N LEU A 455 -2.78 7.75 -17.87
CA LEU A 455 -4.11 8.33 -18.06
C LEU A 455 -4.84 8.52 -16.73
N GLY A 456 -4.74 7.56 -15.81
CA GLY A 456 -5.30 7.66 -14.46
C GLY A 456 -4.71 8.82 -13.67
N ILE A 457 -3.38 9.01 -13.70
CA ILE A 457 -2.69 10.11 -13.01
C ILE A 457 -3.17 11.46 -13.53
N ILE A 458 -3.22 11.65 -14.84
CA ILE A 458 -3.63 12.92 -15.46
C ILE A 458 -5.14 13.15 -15.25
N TRP A 459 -5.95 12.12 -15.44
CA TRP A 459 -7.39 12.22 -15.27
C TRP A 459 -7.79 12.64 -13.86
N LEU A 460 -7.24 11.99 -12.82
CA LEU A 460 -7.50 12.36 -11.43
C LEU A 460 -6.85 13.68 -11.03
N GLY A 461 -5.78 14.09 -11.72
CA GLY A 461 -5.14 15.39 -11.57
C GLY A 461 -5.96 16.56 -12.12
N VAL A 462 -6.90 16.30 -13.03
CA VAL A 462 -7.80 17.31 -13.62
C VAL A 462 -9.21 17.20 -13.04
N TYR A 463 -9.70 15.97 -12.80
CA TYR A 463 -11.07 15.70 -12.38
C TYR A 463 -11.11 14.72 -11.18
N PRO A 464 -10.87 15.21 -9.94
CA PRO A 464 -10.83 14.38 -8.72
C PRO A 464 -12.19 13.90 -8.23
N ARG A 465 -13.30 14.56 -8.67
CA ARG A 465 -14.67 14.32 -8.19
C ARG A 465 -15.13 12.85 -8.19
N PRO A 466 -14.79 11.99 -9.19
CA PRO A 466 -15.29 10.61 -9.20
C PRO A 466 -14.88 9.81 -7.95
N ILE A 467 -13.63 9.97 -7.49
CA ILE A 467 -13.15 9.28 -6.29
C ILE A 467 -13.79 9.88 -5.03
N LEU A 468 -13.85 11.22 -4.93
CA LEU A 468 -14.46 11.88 -3.78
C LEU A 468 -15.95 11.54 -3.63
N ASN A 469 -16.70 11.50 -4.74
CA ASN A 469 -18.11 11.11 -4.73
C ASN A 469 -18.33 9.63 -4.40
N ALA A 470 -17.41 8.74 -4.81
CA ALA A 470 -17.49 7.32 -4.50
C ALA A 470 -17.35 7.01 -3.00
N LEU A 471 -16.79 7.95 -2.23
CA LEU A 471 -16.55 7.84 -0.80
C LEU A 471 -17.65 8.49 0.05
N GLN A 472 -18.54 9.29 -0.57
CA GLN A 472 -19.66 9.88 0.16
C GLN A 472 -20.69 8.78 0.47
N PRO A 473 -21.05 8.58 1.74
CA PRO A 473 -22.07 7.61 2.11
C PRO A 473 -23.41 8.06 1.54
N LYS A 474 -24.04 7.24 0.71
CA LYS A 474 -25.36 7.53 0.15
C LYS A 474 -26.47 7.53 1.20
N ASN A 475 -26.32 6.82 2.34
CA ASN A 475 -27.23 6.77 3.48
C ASN A 475 -26.53 6.04 4.65
N GLY A 476 -25.67 6.69 5.40
CA GLY A 476 -25.02 6.04 6.55
C GLY A 476 -24.17 7.01 7.37
N PRO A 477 -23.65 6.61 8.55
CA PRO A 477 -22.79 7.48 9.34
C PRO A 477 -21.59 7.91 8.51
N VAL A 478 -21.34 9.20 8.54
CA VAL A 478 -20.26 9.85 7.82
C VAL A 478 -18.93 9.32 8.36
N MET A 479 -18.15 8.64 7.50
CA MET A 479 -16.78 8.31 7.84
C MET A 479 -16.04 9.58 8.23
N LEU A 480 -15.64 9.66 9.51
CA LEU A 480 -14.69 10.66 10.04
C LEU A 480 -14.71 12.04 9.35
N THR A 481 -15.88 12.54 8.97
CA THR A 481 -16.04 13.96 8.68
C THR A 481 -16.53 14.58 9.96
N THR A 482 -15.61 15.07 10.74
CA THR A 482 -15.97 15.78 11.94
C THR A 482 -16.64 17.10 11.61
N THR A 483 -17.92 17.23 11.97
CA THR A 483 -18.42 18.40 12.68
C THR A 483 -17.85 18.43 14.12
N ALA A 484 -16.66 17.88 14.37
CA ALA A 484 -16.00 17.93 15.65
C ALA A 484 -15.47 19.35 15.83
N LYS A 485 -15.99 20.02 16.83
CA LYS A 485 -15.42 21.26 17.38
C LYS A 485 -13.88 21.15 17.42
N PRO A 486 -13.17 22.24 17.07
CA PRO A 486 -11.71 22.26 17.19
C PRO A 486 -11.33 21.80 18.60
N LEU A 487 -10.34 20.92 18.67
CA LEU A 487 -9.69 20.55 19.92
C LEU A 487 -9.21 21.85 20.57
N ASN A 488 -10.01 22.40 21.46
CA ASN A 488 -9.71 23.64 22.16
C ASN A 488 -8.42 23.45 22.97
N ARG A 489 -7.46 24.36 22.70
CA ARG A 489 -6.29 24.89 23.40
C ARG A 489 -5.73 24.10 24.58
#